data_12d9999ae3a20f29b1b621d946640e0c
#
_entry.id   12d9999ae3a20f29b1b621d946640e0c
#
_cell.length_a   1.000
_cell.length_b   1.000
_cell.length_c   1.000
_cell.angle_alpha   90.00
_cell.angle_beta   90.00
_cell.angle_gamma   90.00
#
_symmetry.space_group_name_H-M   'P 1'
#
loop_
_entity.id
_entity.type
_entity.pdbx_description
1 polymer ?
#
loop_
_entity_poly.entity_id
_entity_poly.type
_entity_poly.pdbx_seq_one_letter_code
_entity_poly.pdbx_strand_id
1 'polypeptide(L)'
;MRKRQLWMVIAALIMLNCLTVAFFLSKAGGTAVTDEVVATVGKGTISRQDWLNEIEARYGKDILKEMIDQKVIEEMAAKYKIKIADRDVEREFRMLQTTYNSFSKKDNKNENKWKQQIRTSLLLEELLTKDVVVSTKELKSYYDKNKNQFQVPAAYHLLHIIVKTKEEAEKTLKELAQGSSFSALAMERSIEEFSAYEGGDIGYLSEADERYPKQYIETAKMLKVGACSEPLKVEQGYALLRLEGELSGKGYLFGEVKEQIRRQIALEQMKLPASAATFWDEAGVEWFYGKNKVAN
;
A
#
# COMPACT_ATOMS: atom_id res chain seq x y z
N MET A 1 -53.79 36.88 -37.54
CA MET A 1 -54.10 36.03 -36.39
C MET A 1 -54.94 36.83 -35.39
N ARG A 2 -56.12 36.35 -34.96
CA ARG A 2 -56.96 37.00 -33.95
C ARG A 2 -56.24 36.99 -32.59
N LYS A 3 -56.30 38.10 -31.83
CA LYS A 3 -55.64 38.23 -30.51
C LYS A 3 -55.86 36.97 -29.59
N ARG A 4 -57.01 36.33 -29.66
CA ARG A 4 -57.33 35.08 -28.94
C ARG A 4 -56.43 33.89 -29.36
N GLN A 5 -56.06 33.78 -30.64
CA GLN A 5 -55.18 32.70 -31.12
C GLN A 5 -53.72 32.90 -30.64
N LEU A 6 -53.28 34.17 -30.59
CA LEU A 6 -51.98 34.50 -30.05
C LEU A 6 -51.84 34.15 -28.57
N TRP A 7 -52.86 34.48 -27.77
CA TRP A 7 -52.91 34.12 -26.34
C TRP A 7 -52.95 32.60 -26.08
N MET A 8 -53.63 31.83 -26.92
CA MET A 8 -53.65 30.36 -26.82
C MET A 8 -52.29 29.76 -27.16
N VAL A 9 -51.58 30.31 -28.15
CA VAL A 9 -50.21 29.85 -28.47
C VAL A 9 -49.21 30.17 -27.33
N ILE A 10 -49.31 31.36 -26.73
CA ILE A 10 -48.46 31.75 -25.59
C ILE A 10 -48.78 30.85 -24.39
N ALA A 11 -50.03 30.58 -24.08
CA ALA A 11 -50.39 29.69 -22.98
C ALA A 11 -49.91 28.25 -23.21
N ALA A 12 -50.00 27.71 -24.43
CA ALA A 12 -49.48 26.41 -24.80
C ALA A 12 -47.96 26.32 -24.67
N LEU A 13 -47.19 27.40 -25.09
CA LEU A 13 -45.75 27.48 -24.93
C LEU A 13 -45.34 27.56 -23.47
N ILE A 14 -46.07 28.32 -22.64
CA ILE A 14 -45.78 28.36 -21.17
C ILE A 14 -46.04 26.98 -20.53
N MET A 15 -47.13 26.32 -20.90
CA MET A 15 -47.46 25.01 -20.39
C MET A 15 -46.41 23.97 -20.82
N LEU A 16 -45.95 24.00 -22.07
CA LEU A 16 -44.88 23.15 -22.58
C LEU A 16 -43.57 23.41 -21.83
N ASN A 17 -43.26 24.69 -21.59
CA ASN A 17 -42.04 25.07 -20.83
C ASN A 17 -42.12 24.60 -19.36
N CYS A 18 -43.29 24.75 -18.70
CA CYS A 18 -43.51 24.22 -17.37
C CYS A 18 -43.41 22.68 -17.31
N LEU A 19 -43.92 21.96 -18.32
CA LEU A 19 -43.78 20.51 -18.43
C LEU A 19 -42.34 20.08 -18.67
N THR A 20 -41.59 20.78 -19.51
CA THR A 20 -40.15 20.51 -19.72
C THR A 20 -39.33 20.80 -18.46
N VAL A 21 -39.57 21.92 -17.78
CA VAL A 21 -38.94 22.24 -16.50
C VAL A 21 -39.29 21.20 -15.43
N ALA A 22 -40.56 20.80 -15.30
CA ALA A 22 -40.99 19.75 -14.37
C ALA A 22 -40.37 18.39 -14.71
N PHE A 23 -40.22 18.06 -16.01
CA PHE A 23 -39.54 16.84 -16.46
C PHE A 23 -38.04 16.87 -16.15
N PHE A 24 -37.36 18.01 -16.37
CA PHE A 24 -35.96 18.15 -16.02
C PHE A 24 -35.73 18.23 -14.51
N LEU A 25 -36.62 18.85 -13.75
CA LEU A 25 -36.58 18.85 -12.28
C LEU A 25 -36.85 17.45 -11.70
N SER A 26 -37.79 16.70 -12.27
CA SER A 26 -38.05 15.30 -11.85
C SER A 26 -36.86 14.38 -12.22
N LYS A 27 -36.15 14.67 -13.32
CA LYS A 27 -34.95 13.96 -13.71
C LYS A 27 -33.70 14.45 -12.97
N ALA A 28 -33.61 15.75 -12.64
CA ALA A 28 -32.52 16.33 -11.86
C ALA A 28 -32.66 16.14 -10.34
N GLY A 29 -33.93 15.95 -9.85
CA GLY A 29 -34.21 15.50 -8.48
C GLY A 29 -34.03 14.01 -8.28
N GLY A 30 -33.70 13.28 -9.34
CA GLY A 30 -33.52 11.82 -9.34
C GLY A 30 -32.13 11.37 -9.74
N THR A 31 -31.03 11.97 -9.22
CA THR A 31 -29.99 11.09 -8.72
C THR A 31 -30.50 10.59 -7.36
N ALA A 32 -31.58 9.80 -7.37
CA ALA A 32 -31.73 8.79 -6.39
C ALA A 32 -30.40 8.05 -6.41
N VAL A 33 -29.56 8.28 -5.41
CA VAL A 33 -28.63 7.28 -4.94
C VAL A 33 -29.54 6.09 -4.76
N THR A 34 -29.61 5.23 -5.77
CA THR A 34 -30.43 4.02 -5.71
C THR A 34 -29.99 3.37 -4.41
N ASP A 35 -30.94 2.99 -3.57
CA ASP A 35 -30.71 2.19 -2.36
C ASP A 35 -30.13 0.84 -2.83
N GLU A 36 -28.87 0.92 -3.33
CA GLU A 36 -28.13 -0.24 -3.81
C GLU A 36 -27.95 -1.15 -2.60
N VAL A 37 -28.60 -2.30 -2.66
CA VAL A 37 -28.49 -3.31 -1.62
C VAL A 37 -27.12 -3.93 -1.71
N VAL A 38 -26.28 -3.71 -0.69
CA VAL A 38 -24.92 -4.28 -0.63
C VAL A 38 -24.89 -5.63 0.09
N ALA A 39 -25.92 -5.93 0.91
CA ALA A 39 -26.06 -7.24 1.53
C ALA A 39 -27.52 -7.55 1.83
N THR A 40 -27.88 -8.84 1.83
CA THR A 40 -29.19 -9.35 2.23
C THR A 40 -29.00 -10.44 3.27
N VAL A 41 -29.72 -10.35 4.39
CA VAL A 41 -29.70 -11.33 5.48
C VAL A 41 -31.13 -11.73 5.77
N GLY A 42 -31.56 -12.90 5.32
CA GLY A 42 -32.96 -13.35 5.40
C GLY A 42 -33.89 -12.42 4.61
N LYS A 43 -34.79 -11.70 5.31
CA LYS A 43 -35.67 -10.69 4.73
C LYS A 43 -35.16 -9.25 4.89
N GLY A 44 -34.06 -9.04 5.63
CA GLY A 44 -33.48 -7.74 5.86
C GLY A 44 -32.41 -7.40 4.79
N THR A 45 -32.31 -6.12 4.45
CA THR A 45 -31.34 -5.60 3.50
C THR A 45 -30.46 -4.55 4.18
N ILE A 46 -29.19 -4.44 3.75
CA ILE A 46 -28.27 -3.35 4.11
C ILE A 46 -28.09 -2.51 2.85
N SER A 47 -28.45 -1.23 2.93
CA SER A 47 -28.25 -0.32 1.82
C SER A 47 -26.79 0.17 1.75
N ARG A 48 -26.37 0.62 0.56
CA ARG A 48 -25.06 1.26 0.39
C ARG A 48 -24.91 2.50 1.26
N GLN A 49 -25.99 3.26 1.43
CA GLN A 49 -25.98 4.46 2.25
C GLN A 49 -25.77 4.15 3.74
N ASP A 50 -26.47 3.14 4.28
CA ASP A 50 -26.28 2.72 5.67
C ASP A 50 -24.83 2.24 5.90
N TRP A 51 -24.31 1.44 4.96
CA TRP A 51 -22.92 0.97 5.03
C TRP A 51 -21.90 2.12 4.96
N LEU A 52 -22.10 3.10 4.07
CA LEU A 52 -21.22 4.28 3.97
C LEU A 52 -21.30 5.16 5.21
N ASN A 53 -22.51 5.39 5.75
CA ASN A 53 -22.72 6.16 6.98
C ASN A 53 -21.97 5.51 8.16
N GLU A 54 -22.04 4.17 8.26
CA GLU A 54 -21.33 3.45 9.32
C GLU A 54 -19.81 3.52 9.18
N ILE A 55 -19.29 3.46 7.94
CA ILE A 55 -17.85 3.67 7.66
C ILE A 55 -17.43 5.09 8.01
N GLU A 56 -18.23 6.10 7.61
CA GLU A 56 -17.95 7.50 7.92
C GLU A 56 -17.97 7.76 9.43
N ALA A 57 -18.96 7.20 10.14
CA ALA A 57 -19.05 7.36 11.59
C ALA A 57 -17.84 6.75 12.32
N ARG A 58 -17.32 5.62 11.86
CA ARG A 58 -16.19 4.92 12.50
C ARG A 58 -14.82 5.45 12.08
N TYR A 59 -14.63 5.73 10.79
CA TYR A 59 -13.32 5.96 10.19
C TYR A 59 -13.23 7.29 9.43
N GLY A 60 -14.35 7.97 9.18
CA GLY A 60 -14.40 9.12 8.28
C GLY A 60 -13.46 10.24 8.66
N LYS A 61 -13.33 10.54 9.96
CA LYS A 61 -12.42 11.58 10.45
C LYS A 61 -10.95 11.26 10.16
N ASP A 62 -10.53 10.04 10.41
CA ASP A 62 -9.13 9.63 10.27
C ASP A 62 -8.76 9.51 8.78
N ILE A 63 -9.65 8.93 7.97
CA ILE A 63 -9.46 8.83 6.52
C ILE A 63 -9.41 10.23 5.88
N LEU A 64 -10.33 11.13 6.24
CA LEU A 64 -10.33 12.49 5.72
C LEU A 64 -9.06 13.24 6.12
N LYS A 65 -8.60 13.06 7.36
CA LYS A 65 -7.33 13.62 7.83
C LYS A 65 -6.15 13.12 7.00
N GLU A 66 -6.08 11.82 6.73
CA GLU A 66 -5.02 11.23 5.90
C GLU A 66 -5.04 11.80 4.47
N MET A 67 -6.23 11.94 3.88
CA MET A 67 -6.40 12.56 2.56
C MET A 67 -5.96 14.04 2.53
N ILE A 68 -6.26 14.79 3.59
CA ILE A 68 -5.82 16.19 3.75
C ILE A 68 -4.30 16.23 3.88
N ASP A 69 -3.72 15.41 4.76
CA ASP A 69 -2.28 15.35 4.99
C ASP A 69 -1.53 15.06 3.67
N GLN A 70 -2.04 14.12 2.86
CA GLN A 70 -1.46 13.82 1.54
C GLN A 70 -1.52 15.05 0.61
N LYS A 71 -2.66 15.75 0.54
CA LYS A 71 -2.82 16.95 -0.28
C LYS A 71 -1.91 18.09 0.17
N VAL A 72 -1.83 18.32 1.48
CA VAL A 72 -0.94 19.32 2.08
C VAL A 72 0.52 19.04 1.71
N ILE A 73 0.97 17.79 1.81
CA ILE A 73 2.33 17.39 1.45
C ILE A 73 2.60 17.68 -0.03
N GLU A 74 1.67 17.32 -0.94
CA GLU A 74 1.79 17.57 -2.37
C GLU A 74 1.90 19.07 -2.69
N GLU A 75 1.02 19.91 -2.12
CA GLU A 75 1.01 21.35 -2.32
C GLU A 75 2.25 22.03 -1.75
N MET A 76 2.64 21.68 -0.52
CA MET A 76 3.82 22.26 0.10
C MET A 76 5.10 21.84 -0.62
N ALA A 77 5.21 20.59 -1.08
CA ALA A 77 6.32 20.14 -1.90
C ALA A 77 6.42 20.94 -3.21
N ALA A 78 5.29 21.18 -3.86
CA ALA A 78 5.26 22.03 -5.07
C ALA A 78 5.68 23.47 -4.77
N LYS A 79 5.17 24.09 -3.69
CA LYS A 79 5.48 25.44 -3.24
C LYS A 79 6.98 25.62 -2.96
N TYR A 80 7.59 24.66 -2.27
CA TYR A 80 9.01 24.68 -1.92
C TYR A 80 9.91 24.04 -2.99
N LYS A 81 9.34 23.59 -4.12
CA LYS A 81 10.04 22.94 -5.25
C LYS A 81 10.83 21.70 -4.83
N ILE A 82 10.33 21.00 -3.83
CA ILE A 82 10.91 19.75 -3.32
C ILE A 82 10.53 18.60 -4.23
N LYS A 83 11.48 17.75 -4.57
CA LYS A 83 11.29 16.56 -5.40
C LYS A 83 12.08 15.39 -4.82
N ILE A 84 11.46 14.22 -4.81
CA ILE A 84 12.12 12.97 -4.44
C ILE A 84 12.49 12.21 -5.72
N ALA A 85 13.75 11.81 -5.83
CA ALA A 85 14.20 11.02 -6.96
C ALA A 85 13.67 9.58 -6.89
N ASP A 86 13.33 8.99 -8.04
CA ASP A 86 12.82 7.61 -8.11
C ASP A 86 13.79 6.59 -7.49
N ARG A 87 15.11 6.80 -7.66
CA ARG A 87 16.14 5.96 -7.03
C ARG A 87 16.05 5.91 -5.50
N ASP A 88 15.59 7.00 -4.86
CA ASP A 88 15.44 7.05 -3.41
C ASP A 88 14.20 6.28 -2.97
N VAL A 89 13.12 6.38 -3.73
CA VAL A 89 11.90 5.57 -3.52
C VAL A 89 12.21 4.08 -3.71
N GLU A 90 12.92 3.71 -4.78
CA GLU A 90 13.31 2.32 -5.04
C GLU A 90 14.22 1.76 -3.95
N ARG A 91 15.14 2.57 -3.41
CA ARG A 91 15.99 2.16 -2.28
C ARG A 91 15.18 1.85 -1.04
N GLU A 92 14.29 2.77 -0.63
CA GLU A 92 13.43 2.58 0.54
C GLU A 92 12.47 1.38 0.33
N PHE A 93 11.90 1.24 -0.86
CA PHE A 93 11.04 0.10 -1.19
C PHE A 93 11.79 -1.22 -1.06
N ARG A 94 13.03 -1.31 -1.60
CA ARG A 94 13.88 -2.50 -1.47
C ARG A 94 14.20 -2.81 0.00
N MET A 95 14.50 -1.81 0.82
CA MET A 95 14.75 -1.99 2.25
C MET A 95 13.51 -2.54 2.96
N LEU A 96 12.33 -2.01 2.64
CA LEU A 96 11.07 -2.51 3.20
C LEU A 96 10.77 -3.96 2.78
N GLN A 97 11.01 -4.32 1.52
CA GLN A 97 10.82 -5.69 1.04
C GLN A 97 11.66 -6.72 1.78
N THR A 98 12.88 -6.35 2.18
CA THR A 98 13.77 -7.24 2.92
C THR A 98 13.48 -7.30 4.43
N THR A 99 12.78 -6.29 4.96
CA THR A 99 12.48 -6.19 6.40
C THR A 99 11.07 -6.66 6.75
N TYR A 100 10.10 -6.38 5.87
CA TYR A 100 8.68 -6.70 6.11
C TYR A 100 8.19 -7.76 5.13
N ASN A 101 7.68 -8.85 5.65
CA ASN A 101 7.22 -10.02 4.90
C ASN A 101 5.91 -9.79 4.10
N SER A 102 5.39 -8.57 4.07
CA SER A 102 4.05 -8.25 3.56
C SER A 102 3.96 -8.07 2.05
N PHE A 103 5.03 -8.36 1.30
CA PHE A 103 5.07 -8.14 -0.14
C PHE A 103 4.88 -9.46 -0.91
N SER A 104 3.64 -9.92 -1.00
CA SER A 104 3.28 -11.01 -1.91
C SER A 104 3.36 -10.53 -3.37
N LYS A 105 3.90 -11.37 -4.24
CA LYS A 105 4.04 -11.10 -5.68
C LYS A 105 2.70 -10.95 -6.42
N LYS A 106 1.59 -11.32 -5.78
CA LYS A 106 0.23 -11.25 -6.38
C LYS A 106 -0.28 -9.83 -6.62
N ASP A 107 0.38 -8.81 -6.06
CA ASP A 107 -0.16 -7.47 -6.03
C ASP A 107 0.76 -6.41 -6.66
N ASN A 108 0.97 -6.47 -7.99
CA ASN A 108 1.57 -5.33 -8.73
C ASN A 108 0.83 -4.00 -8.49
N LYS A 109 -0.48 -4.06 -8.16
CA LYS A 109 -1.26 -2.88 -7.76
C LYS A 109 -0.80 -2.34 -6.40
N ASN A 110 -0.38 -3.20 -5.49
CA ASN A 110 0.12 -2.81 -4.19
C ASN A 110 1.54 -2.21 -4.26
N GLU A 111 2.40 -2.67 -5.15
CA GLU A 111 3.75 -2.11 -5.32
C GLU A 111 3.71 -0.61 -5.65
N ASN A 112 2.91 -0.20 -6.64
CA ASN A 112 2.76 1.21 -6.98
C ASN A 112 2.18 2.03 -5.83
N LYS A 113 1.23 1.48 -5.08
CA LYS A 113 0.67 2.11 -3.89
C LYS A 113 1.72 2.29 -2.79
N TRP A 114 2.53 1.26 -2.52
CA TRP A 114 3.63 1.33 -1.57
C TRP A 114 4.69 2.36 -1.97
N LYS A 115 5.11 2.36 -3.23
CA LYS A 115 6.05 3.37 -3.76
C LYS A 115 5.51 4.79 -3.64
N GLN A 116 4.20 4.97 -3.87
CA GLN A 116 3.55 6.27 -3.66
C GLN A 116 3.54 6.68 -2.19
N GLN A 117 3.25 5.77 -1.26
CA GLN A 117 3.29 6.05 0.18
C GLN A 117 4.71 6.40 0.63
N ILE A 118 5.72 5.65 0.17
CA ILE A 118 7.13 5.97 0.42
C ILE A 118 7.48 7.36 -0.11
N ARG A 119 7.07 7.69 -1.33
CA ARG A 119 7.32 9.01 -1.89
C ARG A 119 6.70 10.12 -1.05
N THR A 120 5.45 9.95 -0.61
CA THR A 120 4.75 10.91 0.26
C THR A 120 5.47 11.06 1.61
N SER A 121 5.93 9.96 2.20
CA SER A 121 6.72 10.01 3.45
C SER A 121 8.03 10.77 3.26
N LEU A 122 8.78 10.46 2.21
CA LEU A 122 10.04 11.15 1.90
C LEU A 122 9.83 12.65 1.59
N LEU A 123 8.73 13.02 0.95
CA LEU A 123 8.37 14.42 0.73
C LEU A 123 8.09 15.13 2.06
N LEU A 124 7.36 14.50 2.97
CA LEU A 124 7.11 15.06 4.30
C LEU A 124 8.41 15.24 5.09
N GLU A 125 9.26 14.23 5.12
CA GLU A 125 10.57 14.32 5.79
C GLU A 125 11.41 15.47 5.23
N GLU A 126 11.45 15.62 3.90
CA GLU A 126 12.19 16.68 3.24
C GLU A 126 11.60 18.06 3.55
N LEU A 127 10.27 18.19 3.55
CA LEU A 127 9.56 19.42 3.94
C LEU A 127 9.88 19.84 5.37
N LEU A 128 9.81 18.90 6.30
CA LEU A 128 10.09 19.18 7.72
C LEU A 128 11.54 19.57 7.95
N THR A 129 12.46 19.02 7.18
CA THR A 129 13.92 19.19 7.37
C THR A 129 14.56 20.18 6.39
N LYS A 130 13.78 20.87 5.55
CA LYS A 130 14.27 21.73 4.47
C LYS A 130 15.21 22.86 4.93
N ASP A 131 15.00 23.37 6.15
CA ASP A 131 15.77 24.48 6.71
C ASP A 131 16.90 24.03 7.64
N VAL A 132 17.05 22.70 7.84
CA VAL A 132 18.08 22.15 8.73
C VAL A 132 19.37 21.89 7.95
N VAL A 133 20.45 22.50 8.40
CA VAL A 133 21.77 22.33 7.80
C VAL A 133 22.59 21.33 8.60
N VAL A 134 22.97 20.22 7.99
CA VAL A 134 23.85 19.20 8.57
C VAL A 134 25.21 19.24 7.87
N SER A 135 26.29 19.32 8.62
CA SER A 135 27.64 19.41 8.04
C SER A 135 28.04 18.10 7.33
N THR A 136 28.80 18.21 6.22
CA THR A 136 29.32 17.01 5.51
C THR A 136 30.15 16.10 6.42
N LYS A 137 30.85 16.67 7.40
CA LYS A 137 31.63 15.90 8.38
C LYS A 137 30.72 15.04 9.27
N GLU A 138 29.61 15.59 9.70
CA GLU A 138 28.60 14.91 10.52
C GLU A 138 27.91 13.80 9.73
N LEU A 139 27.49 14.10 8.49
CA LEU A 139 26.91 13.11 7.56
C LEU A 139 27.86 11.92 7.34
N LYS A 140 29.13 12.20 7.08
CA LYS A 140 30.14 11.14 6.86
C LYS A 140 30.41 10.34 8.13
N SER A 141 30.48 11.01 9.29
CA SER A 141 30.63 10.33 10.59
C SER A 141 29.44 9.40 10.87
N TYR A 142 28.23 9.84 10.57
CA TYR A 142 27.04 9.00 10.70
C TYR A 142 27.11 7.77 9.80
N TYR A 143 27.42 7.96 8.53
CA TYR A 143 27.57 6.86 7.58
C TYR A 143 28.63 5.85 8.04
N ASP A 144 29.80 6.31 8.47
CA ASP A 144 30.91 5.45 8.89
C ASP A 144 30.57 4.62 10.13
N LYS A 145 29.80 5.19 11.06
CA LYS A 145 29.33 4.50 12.28
C LYS A 145 28.19 3.51 12.00
N ASN A 146 27.40 3.75 10.96
CA ASN A 146 26.19 3.00 10.68
C ASN A 146 26.23 2.26 9.34
N LYS A 147 27.40 1.90 8.84
CA LYS A 147 27.58 1.26 7.51
C LYS A 147 26.66 0.07 7.28
N ASN A 148 26.42 -0.73 8.31
CA ASN A 148 25.58 -1.92 8.22
C ASN A 148 24.12 -1.58 7.89
N GLN A 149 23.60 -0.40 8.28
CA GLN A 149 22.25 0.04 7.94
C GLN A 149 22.08 0.34 6.45
N PHE A 150 23.19 0.58 5.74
CA PHE A 150 23.20 0.86 4.30
C PHE A 150 23.61 -0.37 3.47
N GLN A 151 23.59 -1.56 4.10
CA GLN A 151 23.79 -2.84 3.42
C GLN A 151 22.44 -3.57 3.38
N VAL A 152 21.84 -3.66 2.20
CA VAL A 152 20.66 -4.48 1.99
C VAL A 152 21.13 -5.89 1.63
N PRO A 153 20.85 -6.90 2.43
CA PRO A 153 21.25 -8.27 2.11
C PRO A 153 20.49 -8.80 0.89
N ALA A 154 21.04 -9.84 0.25
CA ALA A 154 20.27 -10.62 -0.70
C ALA A 154 19.07 -11.26 0.02
N ALA A 155 17.93 -11.30 -0.66
CA ALA A 155 16.71 -11.88 -0.13
C ALA A 155 15.99 -12.71 -1.21
N TYR A 156 15.31 -13.77 -0.76
CA TYR A 156 14.67 -14.78 -1.61
C TYR A 156 13.20 -14.87 -1.26
N HIS A 157 12.33 -14.62 -2.21
CA HIS A 157 10.88 -14.78 -2.05
C HIS A 157 10.54 -16.25 -2.17
N LEU A 158 10.07 -16.82 -1.08
CA LEU A 158 9.81 -18.25 -0.98
C LEU A 158 8.34 -18.55 -0.71
N LEU A 159 7.87 -19.63 -1.33
CA LEU A 159 6.71 -20.36 -0.85
C LEU A 159 7.18 -21.63 -0.18
N HIS A 160 6.43 -22.12 0.81
CA HIS A 160 6.68 -23.42 1.41
C HIS A 160 5.42 -24.27 1.59
N ILE A 161 5.59 -25.59 1.61
CA ILE A 161 4.60 -26.58 2.03
C ILE A 161 5.28 -27.45 3.06
N ILE A 162 4.74 -27.53 4.28
CA ILE A 162 5.25 -28.42 5.32
C ILE A 162 4.28 -29.58 5.49
N VAL A 163 4.79 -30.80 5.39
CA VAL A 163 4.03 -32.04 5.61
C VAL A 163 4.72 -32.94 6.65
N LYS A 164 4.00 -33.88 7.21
CA LYS A 164 4.51 -34.69 8.34
C LYS A 164 5.57 -35.70 7.93
N THR A 165 5.43 -36.29 6.74
CA THR A 165 6.29 -37.41 6.32
C THR A 165 7.02 -37.09 5.02
N LYS A 166 8.12 -37.82 4.78
CA LYS A 166 8.89 -37.71 3.57
C LYS A 166 8.11 -38.18 2.35
N GLU A 167 7.33 -39.24 2.53
CA GLU A 167 6.48 -39.84 1.51
C GLU A 167 5.41 -38.83 1.00
N GLU A 168 4.80 -38.09 1.95
CA GLU A 168 3.86 -37.02 1.59
C GLU A 168 4.55 -35.90 0.82
N ALA A 169 5.76 -35.48 1.23
CA ALA A 169 6.53 -34.48 0.52
C ALA A 169 6.91 -34.92 -0.90
N GLU A 170 7.39 -36.16 -1.07
CA GLU A 170 7.72 -36.75 -2.39
C GLU A 170 6.49 -36.86 -3.28
N LYS A 171 5.33 -37.23 -2.73
CA LYS A 171 4.06 -37.26 -3.45
C LYS A 171 3.67 -35.85 -3.92
N THR A 172 3.74 -34.89 -3.03
CA THR A 172 3.44 -33.48 -3.32
C THR A 172 4.37 -32.92 -4.40
N LEU A 173 5.67 -33.23 -4.32
CA LEU A 173 6.65 -32.82 -5.35
C LEU A 173 6.33 -33.42 -6.72
N LYS A 174 5.91 -34.68 -6.80
CA LYS A 174 5.48 -35.32 -8.07
C LYS A 174 4.27 -34.62 -8.68
N GLU A 175 3.29 -34.24 -7.86
CA GLU A 175 2.10 -33.53 -8.32
C GLU A 175 2.44 -32.12 -8.81
N LEU A 176 3.37 -31.43 -8.14
CA LEU A 176 3.91 -30.14 -8.60
C LEU A 176 4.62 -30.28 -9.96
N ALA A 177 5.42 -31.33 -10.15
CA ALA A 177 6.08 -31.63 -11.42
C ALA A 177 5.08 -31.96 -12.55
N GLN A 178 3.88 -32.43 -12.22
CA GLN A 178 2.78 -32.68 -13.16
C GLN A 178 1.94 -31.43 -13.46
N GLY A 179 2.28 -30.27 -12.85
CA GLY A 179 1.64 -28.99 -13.12
C GLY A 179 0.56 -28.58 -12.10
N SER A 180 0.46 -29.28 -10.96
CA SER A 180 -0.43 -28.88 -9.88
C SER A 180 -0.01 -27.51 -9.32
N SER A 181 -0.99 -26.70 -8.86
CA SER A 181 -0.73 -25.42 -8.27
C SER A 181 -0.06 -25.56 -6.89
N PHE A 182 1.10 -24.93 -6.70
CA PHE A 182 1.78 -24.89 -5.41
C PHE A 182 0.87 -24.31 -4.31
N SER A 183 0.20 -23.19 -4.60
CA SER A 183 -0.71 -22.55 -3.66
C SER A 183 -1.89 -23.44 -3.25
N ALA A 184 -2.47 -24.18 -4.21
CA ALA A 184 -3.57 -25.11 -3.91
C ALA A 184 -3.09 -26.25 -3.01
N LEU A 185 -1.92 -26.85 -3.32
CA LEU A 185 -1.36 -27.91 -2.49
C LEU A 185 -0.91 -27.43 -1.12
N ALA A 186 -0.44 -26.18 -0.99
CA ALA A 186 -0.13 -25.57 0.29
C ALA A 186 -1.39 -25.45 1.16
N MET A 187 -2.49 -24.90 0.61
CA MET A 187 -3.77 -24.79 1.31
C MET A 187 -4.35 -26.16 1.70
N GLU A 188 -4.14 -27.20 0.87
CA GLU A 188 -4.69 -28.53 1.11
C GLU A 188 -3.90 -29.34 2.14
N ARG A 189 -2.55 -29.20 2.17
CA ARG A 189 -1.67 -30.17 2.83
C ARG A 189 -0.71 -29.62 3.85
N SER A 190 -0.40 -28.30 3.77
CA SER A 190 0.58 -27.74 4.69
C SER A 190 0.05 -27.74 6.11
N ILE A 191 0.86 -28.25 7.03
CA ILE A 191 0.58 -28.24 8.46
C ILE A 191 0.92 -26.90 9.13
N GLU A 192 1.59 -26.00 8.41
CA GLU A 192 1.80 -24.61 8.82
C GLU A 192 0.64 -23.77 8.28
N GLU A 193 -0.32 -23.47 9.16
CA GLU A 193 -1.62 -22.91 8.78
C GLU A 193 -1.52 -21.46 8.26
N PHE A 194 -0.64 -20.63 8.84
CA PHE A 194 -0.55 -19.21 8.48
C PHE A 194 -0.19 -19.02 7.02
N SER A 195 0.91 -19.61 6.55
CA SER A 195 1.30 -19.51 5.16
C SER A 195 0.40 -20.34 4.25
N ALA A 196 -0.16 -21.45 4.75
CA ALA A 196 -1.09 -22.28 3.97
C ALA A 196 -2.26 -21.46 3.42
N TYR A 197 -2.91 -20.63 4.23
CA TYR A 197 -4.00 -19.73 3.80
C TYR A 197 -3.57 -18.73 2.74
N GLU A 198 -2.30 -18.32 2.74
CA GLU A 198 -1.69 -17.45 1.73
C GLU A 198 -1.08 -18.24 0.55
N GLY A 199 -1.42 -19.54 0.42
CA GLY A 199 -0.91 -20.41 -0.63
C GLY A 199 0.55 -20.81 -0.44
N GLY A 200 1.03 -20.82 0.79
CA GLY A 200 2.40 -21.15 1.16
C GLY A 200 3.37 -19.96 1.14
N ASP A 201 2.89 -18.74 0.87
CA ASP A 201 3.75 -17.55 0.76
C ASP A 201 4.33 -17.16 2.14
N ILE A 202 5.65 -17.18 2.24
CA ILE A 202 6.41 -16.76 3.42
C ILE A 202 7.22 -15.48 3.18
N GLY A 203 7.04 -14.85 2.02
CA GLY A 203 7.65 -13.58 1.61
C GLY A 203 9.16 -13.66 1.39
N TYR A 204 9.82 -12.51 1.51
CA TYR A 204 11.26 -12.42 1.33
C TYR A 204 12.01 -12.78 2.60
N LEU A 205 12.96 -13.70 2.47
CA LEU A 205 13.86 -14.13 3.53
C LEU A 205 15.30 -13.76 3.17
N SER A 206 16.04 -13.22 4.12
CA SER A 206 17.48 -12.94 4.00
C SER A 206 18.28 -13.77 5.00
N GLU A 207 19.63 -13.76 4.90
CA GLU A 207 20.51 -14.44 5.84
C GLU A 207 20.37 -13.95 7.29
N ALA A 208 19.83 -12.75 7.48
CA ALA A 208 19.58 -12.17 8.81
C ALA A 208 18.24 -12.58 9.40
N ASP A 209 17.41 -13.35 8.67
CA ASP A 209 16.09 -13.76 9.11
C ASP A 209 16.19 -15.02 9.98
N GLU A 210 15.79 -14.90 11.24
CA GLU A 210 15.82 -15.98 12.22
C GLU A 210 14.47 -16.73 12.35
N ARG A 211 13.43 -16.31 11.62
CA ARG A 211 12.08 -16.93 11.67
C ARG A 211 12.05 -18.32 11.06
N TYR A 212 12.95 -18.61 10.13
CA TYR A 212 13.03 -19.85 9.38
C TYR A 212 14.40 -20.50 9.48
N PRO A 213 14.50 -21.82 9.30
CA PRO A 213 15.78 -22.54 9.32
C PRO A 213 16.75 -21.98 8.27
N LYS A 214 18.02 -21.81 8.61
CA LYS A 214 19.08 -21.31 7.70
C LYS A 214 19.16 -22.11 6.39
N GLN A 215 18.85 -23.40 6.44
CA GLN A 215 18.80 -24.27 5.27
C GLN A 215 17.80 -23.80 4.20
N TYR A 216 16.78 -22.97 4.56
CA TYR A 216 15.87 -22.37 3.57
C TYR A 216 16.63 -21.44 2.63
N ILE A 217 17.48 -20.58 3.17
CA ILE A 217 18.29 -19.65 2.38
C ILE A 217 19.37 -20.40 1.58
N GLU A 218 20.01 -21.41 2.19
CA GLU A 218 21.00 -22.24 1.51
C GLU A 218 20.40 -22.96 0.31
N THR A 219 19.18 -23.48 0.47
CA THR A 219 18.42 -24.11 -0.62
C THR A 219 18.00 -23.08 -1.67
N ALA A 220 17.46 -21.93 -1.25
CA ALA A 220 17.02 -20.88 -2.16
C ALA A 220 18.13 -20.40 -3.10
N LYS A 221 19.38 -20.29 -2.59
CA LYS A 221 20.55 -19.93 -3.39
C LYS A 221 20.85 -20.90 -4.55
N MET A 222 20.41 -22.15 -4.43
CA MET A 222 20.62 -23.19 -5.45
C MET A 222 19.44 -23.31 -6.42
N LEU A 223 18.30 -22.74 -6.09
CA LEU A 223 17.10 -22.81 -6.92
C LEU A 223 17.09 -21.73 -8.01
N LYS A 224 16.50 -22.08 -9.15
CA LYS A 224 16.09 -21.08 -10.15
C LYS A 224 14.69 -20.57 -9.80
N VAL A 225 14.40 -19.33 -10.15
CA VAL A 225 13.06 -18.74 -9.97
C VAL A 225 12.02 -19.63 -10.67
N GLY A 226 10.98 -20.00 -9.93
CA GLY A 226 9.92 -20.93 -10.33
C GLY A 226 10.20 -22.40 -10.01
N ALA A 227 11.42 -22.77 -9.62
CA ALA A 227 11.76 -24.15 -9.26
C ALA A 227 11.37 -24.51 -7.81
N CYS A 228 11.05 -25.79 -7.62
CA CYS A 228 10.83 -26.39 -6.31
C CYS A 228 12.08 -27.11 -5.81
N SER A 229 12.26 -27.15 -4.50
CA SER A 229 13.32 -27.93 -3.84
C SER A 229 12.94 -29.41 -3.76
N GLU A 230 13.96 -30.24 -3.49
CA GLU A 230 13.75 -31.56 -2.88
C GLU A 230 13.18 -31.40 -1.45
N PRO A 231 12.56 -32.45 -0.87
CA PRO A 231 12.08 -32.43 0.50
C PRO A 231 13.18 -32.13 1.51
N LEU A 232 13.03 -31.06 2.28
CA LEU A 232 13.94 -30.63 3.33
C LEU A 232 13.43 -31.10 4.70
N LYS A 233 14.27 -31.78 5.49
CA LYS A 233 13.92 -32.13 6.86
C LYS A 233 13.87 -30.87 7.73
N VAL A 234 12.74 -30.61 8.37
CA VAL A 234 12.52 -29.53 9.33
C VAL A 234 12.00 -30.09 10.66
N GLU A 235 11.93 -29.28 11.70
CA GLU A 235 11.49 -29.71 13.03
C GLU A 235 10.09 -30.32 12.99
N GLN A 236 9.16 -29.72 12.24
CA GLN A 236 7.76 -30.14 12.17
C GLN A 236 7.51 -31.29 11.17
N GLY A 237 8.50 -31.68 10.36
CA GLY A 237 8.34 -32.70 9.32
C GLY A 237 9.27 -32.49 8.12
N TYR A 238 8.68 -32.30 6.94
CA TYR A 238 9.39 -32.07 5.67
C TYR A 238 8.81 -30.85 4.96
N ALA A 239 9.68 -29.94 4.55
CA ALA A 239 9.33 -28.76 3.80
C ALA A 239 9.68 -28.93 2.32
N LEU A 240 8.80 -28.48 1.42
CA LEU A 240 9.09 -28.18 0.04
C LEU A 240 9.13 -26.67 -0.12
N LEU A 241 10.18 -26.17 -0.78
CA LEU A 241 10.34 -24.75 -1.07
C LEU A 241 10.15 -24.50 -2.56
N ARG A 242 9.60 -23.33 -2.88
CA ARG A 242 9.58 -22.81 -4.24
C ARG A 242 10.11 -21.39 -4.23
N LEU A 243 11.09 -21.12 -5.11
CA LEU A 243 11.64 -19.78 -5.28
C LEU A 243 10.77 -18.97 -6.24
N GLU A 244 10.14 -17.90 -5.74
CA GLU A 244 9.29 -17.00 -6.54
C GLU A 244 10.04 -15.77 -7.06
N GLY A 245 11.09 -15.34 -6.36
CA GLY A 245 11.87 -14.17 -6.74
C GLY A 245 13.15 -14.02 -5.94
N GLU A 246 14.05 -13.21 -6.46
CA GLU A 246 15.32 -12.92 -5.82
C GLU A 246 15.57 -11.41 -5.85
N LEU A 247 16.05 -10.87 -4.73
CA LEU A 247 16.57 -9.52 -4.60
C LEU A 247 18.07 -9.61 -4.33
N SER A 248 18.87 -9.17 -5.29
CA SER A 248 20.32 -9.13 -5.11
C SER A 248 20.70 -8.19 -3.97
N GLY A 249 21.63 -8.60 -3.12
CA GLY A 249 22.17 -7.73 -2.07
C GLY A 249 22.81 -6.47 -2.67
N LYS A 250 22.68 -5.34 -1.95
CA LYS A 250 23.25 -4.07 -2.40
C LYS A 250 23.80 -3.27 -1.22
N GLY A 251 25.08 -2.92 -1.28
CA GLY A 251 25.69 -1.91 -0.41
C GLY A 251 25.58 -0.53 -1.04
N TYR A 252 25.04 0.44 -0.30
CA TYR A 252 24.94 1.82 -0.76
C TYR A 252 26.14 2.63 -0.29
N LEU A 253 26.76 3.36 -1.21
CA LEU A 253 27.87 4.25 -0.92
C LEU A 253 27.35 5.56 -0.26
N PHE A 254 28.22 6.26 0.47
CA PHE A 254 27.89 7.52 1.13
C PHE A 254 27.15 8.51 0.21
N GLY A 255 27.62 8.67 -1.04
CA GLY A 255 27.01 9.59 -2.00
C GLY A 255 25.58 9.21 -2.41
N GLU A 256 25.22 7.91 -2.32
CA GLU A 256 23.88 7.41 -2.67
C GLU A 256 22.86 7.62 -1.53
N VAL A 257 23.33 7.69 -0.28
CA VAL A 257 22.49 7.78 0.94
C VAL A 257 22.64 9.12 1.68
N LYS A 258 23.42 10.05 1.15
CA LYS A 258 23.73 11.33 1.79
C LYS A 258 22.48 12.11 2.19
N GLU A 259 21.49 12.22 1.30
CA GLU A 259 20.26 12.95 1.58
C GLU A 259 19.36 12.21 2.57
N GLN A 260 19.34 10.88 2.53
CA GLN A 260 18.65 10.06 3.55
C GLN A 260 19.24 10.33 4.95
N ILE A 261 20.59 10.29 5.07
CA ILE A 261 21.29 10.57 6.33
C ILE A 261 21.01 11.99 6.80
N ARG A 262 20.99 12.97 5.88
CA ARG A 262 20.66 14.37 6.21
C ARG A 262 19.28 14.48 6.84
N ARG A 263 18.26 13.92 6.19
CA ARG A 263 16.88 13.91 6.72
C ARG A 263 16.80 13.24 8.08
N GLN A 264 17.44 12.08 8.24
CA GLN A 264 17.42 11.33 9.49
C GLN A 264 18.04 12.12 10.64
N ILE A 265 19.24 12.68 10.48
CA ILE A 265 19.88 13.51 11.49
C ILE A 265 19.04 14.75 11.79
N ALA A 266 18.48 15.39 10.75
CA ALA A 266 17.67 16.59 10.92
C ALA A 266 16.38 16.30 11.70
N LEU A 267 15.68 15.19 11.43
CA LEU A 267 14.50 14.76 12.18
C LEU A 267 14.84 14.45 13.63
N GLU A 268 15.96 13.78 13.90
CA GLU A 268 16.44 13.51 15.26
C GLU A 268 16.71 14.80 16.04
N GLN A 269 17.29 15.81 15.39
CA GLN A 269 17.58 17.12 16.01
C GLN A 269 16.29 17.92 16.31
N MET A 270 15.27 17.80 15.48
CA MET A 270 14.01 18.56 15.63
C MET A 270 13.19 18.11 16.84
N LYS A 271 13.33 16.87 17.29
CA LYS A 271 12.56 16.28 18.44
C LYS A 271 11.03 16.42 18.29
N LEU A 272 10.54 16.64 17.09
CA LEU A 272 9.12 16.77 16.77
C LEU A 272 8.63 15.54 16.01
N PRO A 273 7.38 15.12 16.24
CA PRO A 273 6.80 14.06 15.43
C PRO A 273 6.67 14.52 13.97
N ALA A 274 7.03 13.65 13.03
CA ALA A 274 6.83 13.91 11.62
C ALA A 274 5.32 13.95 11.31
N SER A 275 4.76 15.15 11.14
CA SER A 275 3.32 15.36 10.89
C SER A 275 3.10 16.44 9.85
N ALA A 276 2.28 16.14 8.85
CA ALA A 276 1.84 17.11 7.85
C ALA A 276 0.99 18.24 8.46
N ALA A 277 0.41 18.01 9.63
CA ALA A 277 -0.37 19.03 10.35
C ALA A 277 0.42 20.31 10.68
N THR A 278 1.75 20.22 10.72
CA THR A 278 2.65 21.39 10.87
C THR A 278 2.45 22.41 9.74
N PHE A 279 1.98 21.96 8.56
CA PHE A 279 1.78 22.81 7.37
C PHE A 279 0.31 23.15 7.09
N TRP A 280 -0.63 22.70 7.93
CA TRP A 280 -2.06 22.92 7.68
C TRP A 280 -2.45 24.40 7.62
N ASP A 281 -1.95 25.21 8.57
CA ASP A 281 -2.24 26.65 8.57
C ASP A 281 -1.65 27.34 7.33
N GLU A 282 -0.43 26.94 6.95
CA GLU A 282 0.24 27.51 5.77
C GLU A 282 -0.41 27.07 4.46
N ALA A 283 -0.98 25.87 4.40
CA ALA A 283 -1.74 25.33 3.29
C ALA A 283 -3.20 25.84 3.27
N GLY A 284 -3.65 26.56 4.32
CA GLY A 284 -5.03 27.07 4.41
C GLY A 284 -6.06 25.96 4.56
N VAL A 285 -5.76 24.91 5.33
CA VAL A 285 -6.67 23.76 5.49
C VAL A 285 -7.94 24.16 6.24
N GLU A 286 -9.08 23.99 5.57
CA GLU A 286 -10.41 24.02 6.15
C GLU A 286 -11.05 22.64 5.98
N TRP A 287 -11.63 22.08 7.04
CA TRP A 287 -12.20 20.74 6.97
C TRP A 287 -13.40 20.54 7.89
N PHE A 288 -14.22 19.53 7.56
CA PHE A 288 -15.51 19.25 8.20
C PHE A 288 -15.42 19.05 9.73
N TYR A 289 -14.35 18.43 10.24
CA TYR A 289 -14.15 18.15 11.66
C TYR A 289 -13.27 19.19 12.37
N GLY A 290 -12.81 20.23 11.66
CA GLY A 290 -11.91 21.25 12.19
C GLY A 290 -12.62 22.43 12.86
N LYS A 291 -11.82 23.33 13.46
CA LYS A 291 -12.34 24.61 13.99
C LYS A 291 -12.81 25.53 12.87
N ASN A 292 -12.19 25.47 11.72
CA ASN A 292 -12.58 26.19 10.49
C ASN A 292 -13.46 25.22 9.70
N LYS A 293 -14.77 25.29 9.91
CA LYS A 293 -15.73 24.51 9.11
C LYS A 293 -15.84 25.16 7.75
N VAL A 294 -15.83 24.33 6.68
CA VAL A 294 -16.29 24.76 5.37
C VAL A 294 -17.70 25.31 5.55
N ALA A 295 -17.90 26.58 5.23
CA ALA A 295 -19.24 27.18 5.24
C ALA A 295 -20.08 26.46 4.17
N ASN A 296 -21.20 25.84 4.60
CA ASN A 296 -22.19 25.23 3.70
C ASN A 296 -22.88 26.31 2.86
#